data_4a0cfb7568b301b8da77c51638f0d854
#
_entry.id   4a0cfb7568b301b8da77c51638f0d854
#
_cell.length_a   1.000
_cell.length_b   1.000
_cell.length_c   1.000
_cell.angle_alpha   90.00
_cell.angle_beta   90.00
_cell.angle_gamma   90.00
#
_symmetry.space_group_name_H-M   'P 1'
#
loop_
_entity.id
_entity.type
_entity.pdbx_description
1 polymer ?
#
loop_
_entity_poly.entity_id
_entity_poly.type
_entity_poly.pdbx_seq_one_letter_code
_entity_poly.pdbx_strand_id
1 'polypeptide(L)'
;ASEPQNALEKIKADGVLTVALSPDFSPMEFVDASKSGQEQYVGFDVSLAKYIADYIGVDLTIEAMGFDACQTAVYTATVPISISGWSWTEERAENYNLSDYYYAGDNETEQVILVRAADTEKYKTPADFAGLDVGAQVASLQMQLLTDQLPDANPITIGDIGTGVLELQNGNIEALVVAKGNAEMIIDSNPDLAVCSCEIEVKAEYEANVVLITKGEDELLAVVNEALAKAYADGLYGEWYEAAIELAKSENAIEKTID
;
A
#
# COMPACT_ATOMS: atom_id res chain seq x y z
N ALA A 1 -21.51 30.24 -11.84
CA ALA A 1 -21.16 28.83 -12.04
C ALA A 1 -22.13 28.00 -11.21
N SER A 2 -22.62 26.87 -11.72
CA SER A 2 -23.37 25.90 -10.93
C SER A 2 -22.42 25.24 -9.90
N GLU A 3 -22.95 24.78 -8.78
CA GLU A 3 -22.16 23.99 -7.82
C GLU A 3 -21.76 22.67 -8.48
N PRO A 4 -20.54 22.14 -8.17
CA PRO A 4 -20.10 20.84 -8.66
C PRO A 4 -21.10 19.74 -8.25
N GLN A 5 -21.41 18.81 -9.18
CA GLN A 5 -22.40 17.76 -8.97
C GLN A 5 -21.76 16.43 -8.56
N ASN A 6 -20.45 16.27 -8.79
CA ASN A 6 -19.67 15.07 -8.47
C ASN A 6 -18.22 15.44 -8.08
N ALA A 7 -17.44 14.44 -7.62
CA ALA A 7 -16.07 14.67 -7.18
C ALA A 7 -15.16 15.17 -8.30
N LEU A 8 -15.31 14.67 -9.54
CA LEU A 8 -14.47 15.11 -10.67
C LEU A 8 -14.70 16.60 -11.00
N GLU A 9 -15.95 17.06 -11.00
CA GLU A 9 -16.27 18.48 -11.22
C GLU A 9 -15.69 19.35 -10.10
N LYS A 10 -15.76 18.88 -8.85
CA LYS A 10 -15.18 19.55 -7.70
C LYS A 10 -13.67 19.66 -7.82
N ILE A 11 -12.96 18.54 -8.12
CA ILE A 11 -11.52 18.51 -8.34
C ILE A 11 -11.10 19.53 -9.41
N LYS A 12 -11.81 19.55 -10.54
CA LYS A 12 -11.53 20.49 -11.63
C LYS A 12 -11.81 21.95 -11.25
N ALA A 13 -12.84 22.20 -10.47
CA ALA A 13 -13.19 23.55 -10.01
C ALA A 13 -12.19 24.08 -8.97
N ASP A 14 -11.74 23.22 -8.06
CA ASP A 14 -10.75 23.54 -7.03
C ASP A 14 -9.32 23.59 -7.60
N GLY A 15 -9.08 22.96 -8.76
CA GLY A 15 -7.77 22.87 -9.40
C GLY A 15 -6.78 21.95 -8.69
N VAL A 16 -7.26 21.02 -7.83
CA VAL A 16 -6.42 20.12 -7.06
C VAL A 16 -7.06 18.75 -6.88
N LEU A 17 -6.26 17.70 -7.08
CA LEU A 17 -6.60 16.33 -6.71
C LEU A 17 -5.94 16.03 -5.37
N THR A 18 -6.73 15.76 -4.34
CA THR A 18 -6.26 15.28 -3.04
C THR A 18 -6.29 13.75 -3.04
N VAL A 19 -5.14 13.13 -2.73
CA VAL A 19 -4.96 11.68 -2.67
C VAL A 19 -4.52 11.27 -1.27
N ALA A 20 -5.28 10.39 -0.61
CA ALA A 20 -4.87 9.78 0.64
C ALA A 20 -3.91 8.62 0.38
N LEU A 21 -2.83 8.53 1.17
CA LEU A 21 -1.91 7.40 1.16
C LEU A 21 -1.21 7.23 2.52
N SER A 22 -0.74 6.00 2.79
CA SER A 22 0.04 5.66 3.97
C SER A 22 1.51 5.50 3.58
N PRO A 23 2.40 6.46 3.89
CA PRO A 23 3.77 6.46 3.36
C PRO A 23 4.71 5.56 4.18
N ASP A 24 4.31 4.31 4.38
CA ASP A 24 5.01 3.27 5.14
C ASP A 24 5.16 1.97 4.34
N PHE A 25 5.06 2.04 3.00
CA PHE A 25 5.05 0.87 2.14
C PHE A 25 6.00 1.02 0.93
N SER A 26 7.32 0.99 1.19
CA SER A 26 8.34 1.00 0.11
C SER A 26 8.24 -0.29 -0.75
N PRO A 27 8.42 -0.22 -2.06
CA PRO A 27 8.74 0.96 -2.88
C PRO A 27 7.50 1.70 -3.40
N MET A 28 6.28 1.33 -2.94
CA MET A 28 5.03 1.90 -3.43
C MET A 28 4.83 3.35 -2.99
N GLU A 29 4.87 3.63 -1.69
CA GLU A 29 4.82 4.98 -1.11
C GLU A 29 5.61 5.07 0.19
N PHE A 30 6.45 6.07 0.28
CA PHE A 30 7.32 6.32 1.44
C PHE A 30 7.79 7.78 1.48
N VAL A 31 8.58 8.12 2.50
CA VAL A 31 9.11 9.46 2.69
C VAL A 31 10.59 9.53 2.30
N ASP A 32 10.95 10.50 1.47
CA ASP A 32 12.33 10.92 1.25
C ASP A 32 12.67 12.04 2.25
N ALA A 33 13.38 11.71 3.31
CA ALA A 33 13.74 12.65 4.40
C ALA A 33 14.68 13.78 3.97
N SER A 34 15.26 13.72 2.77
CA SER A 34 16.05 14.81 2.20
C SER A 34 15.18 15.96 1.67
N LYS A 35 13.86 15.72 1.52
CA LYS A 35 12.87 16.65 1.00
C LYS A 35 11.90 17.10 2.09
N SER A 36 11.04 18.05 1.77
CA SER A 36 10.03 18.57 2.70
C SER A 36 8.74 18.95 1.98
N GLY A 37 7.64 19.12 2.73
CA GLY A 37 6.33 19.44 2.18
C GLY A 37 5.83 18.30 1.30
N GLN A 38 5.14 18.61 0.20
CA GLN A 38 4.59 17.61 -0.71
C GLN A 38 5.65 16.78 -1.46
N GLU A 39 6.83 17.35 -1.68
CA GLU A 39 7.93 16.68 -2.39
C GLU A 39 8.57 15.52 -1.61
N GLN A 40 8.34 15.45 -0.29
CA GLN A 40 8.86 14.36 0.53
C GLN A 40 8.20 13.00 0.24
N TYR A 41 6.97 12.99 -0.26
CA TYR A 41 6.28 11.76 -0.61
C TYR A 41 6.75 11.26 -1.96
N VAL A 42 7.25 10.04 -2.00
CA VAL A 42 7.86 9.40 -3.17
C VAL A 42 7.43 7.95 -3.27
N GLY A 43 7.67 7.34 -4.42
CA GLY A 43 7.33 5.95 -4.68
C GLY A 43 6.50 5.78 -5.94
N PHE A 44 6.19 4.53 -6.25
CA PHE A 44 5.40 4.18 -7.44
C PHE A 44 4.00 4.82 -7.40
N ASP A 45 3.27 4.63 -6.28
CA ASP A 45 1.91 5.14 -6.12
C ASP A 45 1.83 6.67 -6.11
N VAL A 46 2.88 7.34 -5.63
CA VAL A 46 2.99 8.81 -5.73
C VAL A 46 3.19 9.25 -7.19
N SER A 47 3.99 8.51 -7.97
CA SER A 47 4.17 8.77 -9.40
C SER A 47 2.87 8.57 -10.17
N LEU A 48 2.11 7.52 -9.82
CA LEU A 48 0.79 7.25 -10.38
C LEU A 48 -0.21 8.35 -10.01
N ALA A 49 -0.25 8.78 -8.74
CA ALA A 49 -1.11 9.87 -8.27
C ALA A 49 -0.83 11.17 -9.03
N LYS A 50 0.46 11.49 -9.22
CA LYS A 50 0.87 12.66 -9.99
C LYS A 50 0.42 12.56 -11.45
N TYR A 51 0.59 11.42 -12.08
CA TYR A 51 0.16 11.21 -13.46
C TYR A 51 -1.36 11.37 -13.62
N ILE A 52 -2.16 10.85 -12.68
CA ILE A 52 -3.62 11.01 -12.68
C ILE A 52 -4.01 12.48 -12.53
N ALA A 53 -3.36 13.24 -11.63
CA ALA A 53 -3.60 14.67 -11.47
C ALA A 53 -3.25 15.45 -12.75
N ASP A 54 -2.09 15.18 -13.36
CA ASP A 54 -1.66 15.76 -14.63
C ASP A 54 -2.64 15.41 -15.78
N TYR A 55 -3.16 14.17 -15.79
CA TYR A 55 -4.16 13.73 -16.80
C TYR A 55 -5.49 14.47 -16.67
N ILE A 56 -5.93 14.75 -15.44
CA ILE A 56 -7.13 15.57 -15.17
C ILE A 56 -6.86 17.04 -15.47
N GLY A 57 -5.61 17.50 -15.38
CA GLY A 57 -5.17 18.87 -15.58
C GLY A 57 -5.24 19.73 -14.33
N VAL A 58 -4.92 19.16 -13.16
CA VAL A 58 -4.95 19.81 -11.83
C VAL A 58 -3.66 19.52 -11.06
N ASP A 59 -3.43 20.28 -9.99
CA ASP A 59 -2.34 20.02 -9.06
C ASP A 59 -2.61 18.77 -8.18
N LEU A 60 -1.55 18.14 -7.68
CA LEU A 60 -1.62 17.03 -6.70
C LEU A 60 -1.40 17.55 -5.29
N THR A 61 -2.19 17.07 -4.35
CA THR A 61 -1.91 17.14 -2.92
C THR A 61 -1.98 15.75 -2.30
N ILE A 62 -0.92 15.33 -1.65
CA ILE A 62 -0.91 14.10 -0.84
C ILE A 62 -1.39 14.44 0.57
N GLU A 63 -2.39 13.70 1.03
CA GLU A 63 -2.83 13.70 2.41
C GLU A 63 -2.39 12.38 3.06
N ALA A 64 -1.24 12.45 3.75
CA ALA A 64 -0.63 11.29 4.38
C ALA A 64 -1.34 10.98 5.70
N MET A 65 -1.71 9.71 5.88
CA MET A 65 -2.40 9.22 7.07
C MET A 65 -2.18 7.70 7.22
N GLY A 66 -2.60 7.11 8.33
CA GLY A 66 -2.52 5.66 8.50
C GLY A 66 -3.36 4.90 7.48
N PHE A 67 -2.98 3.65 7.19
CA PHE A 67 -3.58 2.84 6.14
C PHE A 67 -5.10 2.65 6.29
N ASP A 68 -5.57 2.35 7.51
CA ASP A 68 -7.00 2.25 7.84
C ASP A 68 -7.73 3.60 7.77
N ALA A 69 -7.02 4.69 8.12
CA ALA A 69 -7.56 6.04 8.00
C ALA A 69 -7.77 6.44 6.53
N CYS A 70 -6.91 6.02 5.61
CA CYS A 70 -7.10 6.22 4.16
C CYS A 70 -8.43 5.62 3.69
N GLN A 71 -8.72 4.38 4.08
CA GLN A 71 -9.99 3.72 3.75
C GLN A 71 -11.19 4.51 4.32
N THR A 72 -11.10 4.92 5.57
CA THR A 72 -12.15 5.71 6.23
C THR A 72 -12.38 7.05 5.53
N ALA A 73 -11.31 7.75 5.15
CA ALA A 73 -11.39 9.05 4.47
C ALA A 73 -12.11 8.96 3.12
N VAL A 74 -11.82 7.91 2.34
CA VAL A 74 -12.52 7.67 1.05
C VAL A 74 -13.96 7.21 1.28
N TYR A 75 -14.20 6.32 2.25
CA TYR A 75 -15.55 5.85 2.58
C TYR A 75 -16.50 7.00 2.98
N THR A 76 -15.99 7.95 3.75
CA THR A 76 -16.75 9.12 4.21
C THR A 76 -16.74 10.29 3.22
N ALA A 77 -16.13 10.13 2.05
CA ALA A 77 -15.94 11.16 1.04
C ALA A 77 -15.20 12.42 1.57
N THR A 78 -14.40 12.29 2.62
CA THR A 78 -13.52 13.36 3.11
C THR A 78 -12.38 13.60 2.12
N VAL A 79 -11.84 12.52 1.53
CA VAL A 79 -10.90 12.53 0.42
C VAL A 79 -11.52 11.71 -0.71
N PRO A 80 -11.50 12.17 -1.98
CA PRO A 80 -12.20 11.49 -3.05
C PRO A 80 -11.56 10.18 -3.51
N ILE A 81 -10.26 10.01 -3.26
CA ILE A 81 -9.44 8.93 -3.82
C ILE A 81 -8.30 8.56 -2.88
N SER A 82 -7.95 7.28 -2.84
CA SER A 82 -6.73 6.78 -2.19
C SER A 82 -5.96 5.86 -3.13
N ILE A 83 -4.64 6.04 -3.16
CA ILE A 83 -3.67 5.21 -3.89
C ILE A 83 -2.60 4.83 -2.87
N SER A 84 -2.59 3.57 -2.42
CA SER A 84 -1.75 3.10 -1.33
C SER A 84 -1.63 1.57 -1.33
N GLY A 85 -1.19 1.00 -2.44
CA GLY A 85 -0.98 -0.45 -2.58
C GLY A 85 -2.24 -1.30 -2.34
N TRP A 86 -3.43 -0.78 -2.64
CA TRP A 86 -4.69 -1.47 -2.35
C TRP A 86 -4.87 -2.72 -3.17
N SER A 87 -4.87 -3.90 -2.55
CA SER A 87 -5.33 -5.12 -3.21
C SER A 87 -6.85 -5.07 -3.43
N TRP A 88 -7.31 -5.61 -4.54
CA TRP A 88 -8.75 -5.84 -4.73
C TRP A 88 -9.23 -6.84 -3.68
N THR A 89 -10.35 -6.56 -3.02
CA THR A 89 -11.07 -7.51 -2.17
C THR A 89 -12.57 -7.34 -2.37
N GLU A 90 -13.35 -8.39 -2.09
CA GLU A 90 -14.81 -8.35 -2.20
C GLU A 90 -15.41 -7.28 -1.29
N GLU A 91 -14.91 -7.16 -0.06
CA GLU A 91 -15.33 -6.14 0.90
C GLU A 91 -15.07 -4.71 0.36
N ARG A 92 -13.88 -4.48 -0.25
CA ARG A 92 -13.59 -3.18 -0.85
C ARG A 92 -14.46 -2.89 -2.06
N ALA A 93 -14.77 -3.88 -2.89
CA ALA A 93 -15.66 -3.72 -4.05
C ALA A 93 -17.10 -3.38 -3.63
N GLU A 94 -17.55 -3.84 -2.47
CA GLU A 94 -18.85 -3.46 -1.91
C GLU A 94 -18.90 -1.99 -1.44
N ASN A 95 -17.82 -1.51 -0.84
CA ASN A 95 -17.79 -0.22 -0.13
C ASN A 95 -17.25 0.95 -0.96
N TYR A 96 -16.50 0.69 -2.03
CA TYR A 96 -15.83 1.68 -2.87
C TYR A 96 -16.12 1.46 -4.34
N ASN A 97 -15.90 2.47 -5.16
CA ASN A 97 -15.60 2.28 -6.57
C ASN A 97 -14.12 1.90 -6.67
N LEU A 98 -13.82 0.75 -7.25
CA LEU A 98 -12.45 0.28 -7.47
C LEU A 98 -12.08 0.49 -8.94
N SER A 99 -10.87 0.99 -9.17
CA SER A 99 -10.35 1.14 -10.54
C SER A 99 -10.10 -0.21 -11.22
N ASP A 100 -9.79 -0.15 -12.51
CA ASP A 100 -9.09 -1.24 -13.18
C ASP A 100 -7.76 -1.52 -12.46
N TYR A 101 -7.24 -2.73 -12.64
CA TYR A 101 -5.98 -3.13 -12.03
C TYR A 101 -4.80 -2.33 -12.58
N TYR A 102 -3.92 -1.95 -11.68
CA TYR A 102 -2.57 -1.53 -12.04
C TYR A 102 -1.56 -2.47 -11.39
N TYR A 103 -0.37 -2.53 -11.96
CA TYR A 103 0.63 -3.51 -11.59
C TYR A 103 2.00 -2.83 -11.48
N ALA A 104 2.54 -2.82 -10.28
CA ALA A 104 3.81 -2.16 -10.01
C ALA A 104 5.01 -3.07 -10.29
N GLY A 105 4.94 -4.36 -9.95
CA GLY A 105 6.01 -5.32 -10.16
C GLY A 105 5.65 -6.70 -9.62
N ASP A 106 6.43 -7.72 -10.00
CA ASP A 106 6.15 -9.12 -9.63
C ASP A 106 6.12 -9.35 -8.12
N ASN A 107 6.94 -8.61 -7.37
CA ASN A 107 7.07 -8.80 -5.93
C ASN A 107 5.89 -8.27 -5.11
N GLU A 108 5.07 -7.41 -5.70
CA GLU A 108 3.89 -6.84 -5.01
C GLU A 108 2.70 -7.81 -4.95
N THR A 109 2.75 -8.87 -5.76
CA THR A 109 1.69 -9.89 -5.80
C THR A 109 1.88 -10.98 -4.75
N GLU A 110 3.12 -11.27 -4.36
CA GLU A 110 3.45 -12.28 -3.36
C GLU A 110 3.37 -11.72 -1.94
N GLN A 111 2.89 -12.54 -1.01
CA GLN A 111 2.84 -12.20 0.42
C GLN A 111 3.74 -13.18 1.18
N VAL A 112 4.51 -12.66 2.12
CA VAL A 112 5.52 -13.43 2.85
C VAL A 112 5.43 -13.19 4.35
N ILE A 113 6.08 -14.05 5.11
CA ILE A 113 6.18 -13.95 6.57
C ILE A 113 7.63 -13.63 6.93
N LEU A 114 7.85 -12.43 7.46
CA LEU A 114 9.11 -12.02 8.05
C LEU A 114 9.25 -12.57 9.45
N VAL A 115 10.45 -13.04 9.75
CA VAL A 115 10.87 -13.55 11.07
C VAL A 115 12.29 -13.06 11.36
N ARG A 116 12.74 -13.18 12.59
CA ARG A 116 14.17 -12.98 12.90
C ARG A 116 15.00 -14.03 12.14
N ALA A 117 16.12 -13.62 11.54
CA ALA A 117 16.96 -14.47 10.68
C ALA A 117 17.42 -15.77 11.40
N ALA A 118 17.63 -15.71 12.71
CA ALA A 118 17.99 -16.87 13.52
C ALA A 118 16.84 -17.90 13.68
N ASP A 119 15.62 -17.51 13.33
CA ASP A 119 14.39 -18.30 13.57
C ASP A 119 13.80 -18.89 12.28
N THR A 120 14.38 -18.64 11.10
CA THR A 120 13.85 -19.09 9.80
C THR A 120 13.55 -20.59 9.73
N GLU A 121 14.40 -21.41 10.34
CA GLU A 121 14.23 -22.87 10.35
C GLU A 121 13.11 -23.38 11.29
N LYS A 122 12.57 -22.50 12.13
CA LYS A 122 11.48 -22.84 13.06
C LYS A 122 10.11 -22.83 12.38
N TYR A 123 9.93 -22.00 11.35
CA TYR A 123 8.62 -21.66 10.78
C TYR A 123 8.53 -22.14 9.33
N LYS A 124 7.96 -23.32 9.12
CA LYS A 124 7.85 -24.00 7.82
C LYS A 124 6.42 -24.26 7.38
N THR A 125 5.51 -24.30 8.34
CA THR A 125 4.10 -24.61 8.12
C THR A 125 3.22 -23.71 8.98
N PRO A 126 1.95 -23.50 8.62
CA PRO A 126 1.00 -22.75 9.46
C PRO A 126 0.92 -23.22 10.91
N ALA A 127 1.07 -24.52 11.17
CA ALA A 127 1.00 -25.08 12.51
C ALA A 127 2.17 -24.62 13.42
N ASP A 128 3.30 -24.22 12.85
CA ASP A 128 4.45 -23.73 13.61
C ASP A 128 4.18 -22.36 14.27
N PHE A 129 3.12 -21.66 13.86
CA PHE A 129 2.68 -20.39 14.44
C PHE A 129 1.61 -20.55 15.52
N ALA A 130 1.21 -21.78 15.87
CA ALA A 130 0.15 -22.00 16.85
C ALA A 130 0.46 -21.36 18.21
N GLY A 131 -0.41 -20.46 18.66
CA GLY A 131 -0.28 -19.71 19.92
C GLY A 131 0.79 -18.61 19.92
N LEU A 132 1.43 -18.34 18.78
CA LEU A 132 2.42 -17.27 18.64
C LEU A 132 1.76 -15.97 18.19
N ASP A 133 2.32 -14.85 18.62
CA ASP A 133 1.89 -13.52 18.23
C ASP A 133 2.45 -13.18 16.84
N VAL A 134 1.57 -13.05 15.85
CA VAL A 134 1.92 -12.73 14.46
C VAL A 134 1.28 -11.40 14.07
N GLY A 135 2.10 -10.45 13.63
CA GLY A 135 1.67 -9.11 13.25
C GLY A 135 1.24 -9.02 11.77
N ALA A 136 0.29 -8.14 11.50
CA ALA A 136 -0.02 -7.62 10.17
C ALA A 136 -0.64 -6.23 10.29
N GLN A 137 -0.51 -5.42 9.25
CA GLN A 137 -1.06 -4.06 9.27
C GLN A 137 -2.60 -4.10 9.35
N VAL A 138 -3.17 -3.19 10.12
CA VAL A 138 -4.62 -3.06 10.28
C VAL A 138 -5.30 -2.83 8.93
N ALA A 139 -6.45 -3.47 8.72
CA ALA A 139 -7.28 -3.35 7.51
C ALA A 139 -6.57 -3.74 6.19
N SER A 140 -5.44 -4.45 6.27
CA SER A 140 -4.67 -4.91 5.11
C SER A 140 -5.11 -6.29 4.62
N LEU A 141 -4.72 -6.64 3.38
CA LEU A 141 -4.82 -8.00 2.86
C LEU A 141 -4.02 -8.98 3.73
N GLN A 142 -2.86 -8.56 4.24
CA GLN A 142 -1.98 -9.36 5.08
C GLN A 142 -2.67 -9.80 6.37
N MET A 143 -3.46 -8.92 7.00
CA MET A 143 -4.26 -9.27 8.18
C MET A 143 -5.35 -10.30 7.84
N GLN A 144 -6.00 -10.18 6.70
CA GLN A 144 -6.97 -11.16 6.23
C GLN A 144 -6.30 -12.52 5.99
N LEU A 145 -5.18 -12.55 5.25
CA LEU A 145 -4.44 -13.77 4.96
C LEU A 145 -3.88 -14.44 6.22
N LEU A 146 -3.37 -13.67 7.17
CA LEU A 146 -2.95 -14.14 8.49
C LEU A 146 -4.10 -14.86 9.19
N THR A 147 -5.26 -14.23 9.27
CA THR A 147 -6.43 -14.79 9.96
C THR A 147 -6.94 -16.07 9.28
N ASP A 148 -6.93 -16.08 7.94
CA ASP A 148 -7.45 -17.20 7.15
C ASP A 148 -6.49 -18.40 7.11
N GLN A 149 -5.18 -18.16 7.04
CA GLN A 149 -4.18 -19.21 6.77
C GLN A 149 -3.33 -19.61 7.97
N LEU A 150 -3.27 -18.77 9.02
CA LEU A 150 -2.63 -19.08 10.30
C LEU A 150 -3.67 -19.06 11.44
N PRO A 151 -4.74 -19.88 11.38
CA PRO A 151 -5.91 -19.75 12.25
C PRO A 151 -5.61 -20.01 13.74
N ASP A 152 -4.52 -20.72 14.04
CA ASP A 152 -4.09 -21.01 15.42
C ASP A 152 -3.08 -19.99 15.98
N ALA A 153 -2.64 -19.01 15.19
CA ALA A 153 -1.81 -17.90 15.65
C ALA A 153 -2.66 -16.85 16.38
N ASN A 154 -2.00 -15.98 17.15
CA ASN A 154 -2.61 -14.80 17.75
C ASN A 154 -2.37 -13.60 16.82
N PRO A 155 -3.36 -13.10 16.08
CA PRO A 155 -3.17 -11.96 15.20
C PRO A 155 -2.97 -10.68 16.01
N ILE A 156 -1.87 -9.98 15.74
CA ILE A 156 -1.53 -8.69 16.37
C ILE A 156 -1.70 -7.58 15.32
N THR A 157 -2.55 -6.63 15.63
CA THR A 157 -2.80 -5.48 14.77
C THR A 157 -1.64 -4.48 14.85
N ILE A 158 -1.02 -4.19 13.72
CA ILE A 158 0.07 -3.23 13.55
C ILE A 158 -0.48 -1.98 12.86
N GLY A 159 -0.19 -0.79 13.40
CA GLY A 159 -0.65 0.48 12.84
C GLY A 159 0.11 0.86 11.56
N ASP A 160 1.44 0.72 11.60
CA ASP A 160 2.34 0.94 10.45
C ASP A 160 3.42 -0.13 10.39
N ILE A 161 3.95 -0.38 9.18
CA ILE A 161 4.90 -1.47 8.94
C ILE A 161 6.21 -1.26 9.70
N GLY A 162 6.70 -0.03 9.79
CA GLY A 162 7.94 0.28 10.54
C GLY A 162 7.82 -0.08 12.02
N THR A 163 6.68 0.18 12.65
CA THR A 163 6.38 -0.28 14.02
C THR A 163 6.38 -1.81 14.09
N GLY A 164 5.76 -2.49 13.11
CA GLY A 164 5.76 -3.96 13.06
C GLY A 164 7.16 -4.56 12.97
N VAL A 165 8.05 -3.94 12.21
CA VAL A 165 9.47 -4.34 12.12
C VAL A 165 10.16 -4.21 13.47
N LEU A 166 9.96 -3.10 14.19
CA LEU A 166 10.53 -2.89 15.51
C LEU A 166 9.97 -3.90 16.54
N GLU A 167 8.68 -4.19 16.51
CA GLU A 167 8.06 -5.19 17.38
C GLU A 167 8.65 -6.60 17.13
N LEU A 168 8.89 -6.95 15.85
CA LEU A 168 9.53 -8.20 15.47
C LEU A 168 10.98 -8.29 15.96
N GLN A 169 11.77 -7.23 15.76
CA GLN A 169 13.17 -7.16 16.20
C GLN A 169 13.30 -7.25 17.72
N ASN A 170 12.38 -6.59 18.45
CA ASN A 170 12.37 -6.62 19.92
C ASN A 170 11.81 -7.92 20.51
N GLY A 171 11.24 -8.81 19.70
CA GLY A 171 10.64 -10.06 20.13
C GLY A 171 9.29 -9.91 20.81
N ASN A 172 8.59 -8.83 20.56
CA ASN A 172 7.22 -8.60 21.03
C ASN A 172 6.18 -9.33 20.15
N ILE A 173 6.56 -9.60 18.89
CA ILE A 173 5.88 -10.54 17.99
C ILE A 173 6.91 -11.53 17.43
N GLU A 174 6.47 -12.71 17.03
CA GLU A 174 7.33 -13.76 16.45
C GLU A 174 7.48 -13.64 14.94
N ALA A 175 6.48 -13.05 14.28
CA ALA A 175 6.45 -12.91 12.82
C ALA A 175 5.64 -11.69 12.39
N LEU A 176 5.88 -11.22 11.15
CA LEU A 176 5.16 -10.11 10.52
C LEU A 176 4.81 -10.50 9.08
N VAL A 177 3.53 -10.46 8.72
CA VAL A 177 3.06 -10.71 7.34
C VAL A 177 3.10 -9.42 6.54
N VAL A 178 3.80 -9.43 5.41
CA VAL A 178 3.99 -8.26 4.54
C VAL A 178 4.03 -8.68 3.06
N ALA A 179 3.91 -7.72 2.14
CA ALA A 179 4.16 -7.95 0.73
C ALA A 179 5.66 -8.24 0.49
N LYS A 180 5.97 -9.08 -0.50
CA LYS A 180 7.35 -9.52 -0.77
C LYS A 180 8.27 -8.37 -1.17
N GLY A 181 7.79 -7.45 -2.01
CA GLY A 181 8.59 -6.29 -2.41
C GLY A 181 8.96 -5.41 -1.22
N ASN A 182 8.02 -5.19 -0.30
CA ASN A 182 8.29 -4.47 0.94
C ASN A 182 9.24 -5.27 1.85
N ALA A 183 9.07 -6.60 1.97
CA ALA A 183 9.98 -7.46 2.74
C ALA A 183 11.43 -7.35 2.25
N GLU A 184 11.66 -7.29 0.94
CA GLU A 184 12.99 -7.14 0.36
C GLU A 184 13.65 -5.82 0.80
N MET A 185 12.90 -4.71 0.77
CA MET A 185 13.41 -3.41 1.25
C MET A 185 13.70 -3.41 2.76
N ILE A 186 12.84 -4.05 3.55
CA ILE A 186 13.02 -4.21 4.99
C ILE A 186 14.29 -5.01 5.29
N ILE A 187 14.50 -6.16 4.63
CA ILE A 187 15.66 -7.02 4.84
C ILE A 187 16.96 -6.34 4.43
N ASP A 188 16.97 -5.60 3.33
CA ASP A 188 18.14 -4.84 2.89
C ASP A 188 18.64 -3.86 3.98
N SER A 189 17.70 -3.27 4.73
CA SER A 189 18.00 -2.35 5.83
C SER A 189 18.18 -3.05 7.19
N ASN A 190 17.65 -4.27 7.33
CA ASN A 190 17.61 -5.03 8.60
C ASN A 190 18.09 -6.48 8.38
N PRO A 191 19.42 -6.71 8.31
CA PRO A 191 19.99 -8.04 8.01
C PRO A 191 19.76 -9.09 9.11
N ASP A 192 19.21 -8.70 10.24
CA ASP A 192 18.75 -9.59 11.32
C ASP A 192 17.36 -10.17 11.09
N LEU A 193 16.67 -9.76 10.02
CA LEU A 193 15.38 -10.29 9.57
C LEU A 193 15.53 -11.14 8.30
N ALA A 194 14.59 -12.04 8.08
CA ALA A 194 14.52 -12.87 6.89
C ALA A 194 13.09 -13.36 6.63
N VAL A 195 12.82 -13.80 5.42
CA VAL A 195 11.57 -14.51 5.09
C VAL A 195 11.70 -15.96 5.53
N CYS A 196 10.70 -16.52 6.22
CA CYS A 196 10.65 -17.94 6.53
C CYS A 196 10.10 -18.75 5.35
N SER A 197 10.17 -20.08 5.44
CA SER A 197 9.73 -20.98 4.37
C SER A 197 8.24 -21.36 4.42
N CYS A 198 7.49 -20.87 5.40
CA CYS A 198 6.04 -21.01 5.40
C CYS A 198 5.44 -20.07 4.33
N GLU A 199 4.79 -20.65 3.35
CA GLU A 199 4.20 -19.92 2.24
C GLU A 199 2.80 -19.40 2.60
N ILE A 200 2.46 -18.21 2.08
CA ILE A 200 1.12 -17.64 2.09
C ILE A 200 0.56 -17.74 0.67
N GLU A 201 -0.58 -18.39 0.52
CA GLU A 201 -1.27 -18.47 -0.76
C GLU A 201 -2.05 -17.17 -1.03
N VAL A 202 -1.87 -16.61 -2.23
CA VAL A 202 -2.60 -15.42 -2.70
C VAL A 202 -3.53 -15.82 -3.83
N LYS A 203 -4.80 -15.44 -3.73
CA LYS A 203 -5.76 -15.66 -4.81
C LYS A 203 -5.43 -14.73 -5.98
N ALA A 204 -5.65 -15.20 -7.22
CA ALA A 204 -5.37 -14.43 -8.43
C ALA A 204 -6.04 -13.04 -8.46
N GLU A 205 -7.21 -12.90 -7.85
CA GLU A 205 -7.93 -11.62 -7.74
C GLU A 205 -7.24 -10.59 -6.82
N TYR A 206 -6.31 -11.04 -5.97
CA TYR A 206 -5.54 -10.19 -5.06
C TYR A 206 -4.15 -9.80 -5.59
N GLU A 207 -3.78 -10.35 -6.76
CA GLU A 207 -2.43 -10.20 -7.34
C GLU A 207 -2.18 -8.86 -8.05
N ALA A 208 -3.10 -7.91 -7.98
CA ALA A 208 -2.94 -6.59 -8.56
C ALA A 208 -3.57 -5.51 -7.69
N ASN A 209 -3.05 -4.30 -7.83
CA ASN A 209 -3.51 -3.17 -7.06
C ASN A 209 -4.67 -2.44 -7.75
N VAL A 210 -5.46 -1.75 -6.96
CA VAL A 210 -6.56 -0.90 -7.40
C VAL A 210 -6.49 0.46 -6.71
N VAL A 211 -7.07 1.46 -7.33
CA VAL A 211 -7.30 2.77 -6.72
C VAL A 211 -8.65 2.72 -6.01
N LEU A 212 -8.70 3.16 -4.74
CA LEU A 212 -9.97 3.34 -4.03
C LEU A 212 -10.55 4.71 -4.37
N ILE A 213 -11.82 4.73 -4.75
CA ILE A 213 -12.57 5.94 -5.07
C ILE A 213 -13.87 5.91 -4.27
N THR A 214 -14.30 7.06 -3.79
CA THR A 214 -15.59 7.19 -3.10
C THR A 214 -16.71 6.51 -3.88
N LYS A 215 -17.54 5.72 -3.20
CA LYS A 215 -18.63 4.96 -3.84
C LYS A 215 -19.61 5.88 -4.56
N GLY A 216 -19.92 5.55 -5.82
CA GLY A 216 -20.84 6.32 -6.67
C GLY A 216 -20.21 7.45 -7.48
N GLU A 217 -18.88 7.67 -7.36
CA GLU A 217 -18.15 8.67 -8.15
C GLU A 217 -17.68 8.05 -9.49
N ASP A 218 -18.65 7.71 -10.35
CA ASP A 218 -18.43 6.96 -11.58
C ASP A 218 -17.64 7.74 -12.64
N GLU A 219 -17.84 9.07 -12.70
CA GLU A 219 -17.10 9.95 -13.62
C GLU A 219 -15.62 10.05 -13.22
N LEU A 220 -15.32 10.09 -11.93
CA LEU A 220 -13.94 10.07 -11.43
C LEU A 220 -13.30 8.70 -11.71
N LEU A 221 -14.02 7.59 -11.47
CA LEU A 221 -13.57 6.24 -11.80
C LEU A 221 -13.22 6.11 -13.29
N ALA A 222 -14.08 6.60 -14.17
CA ALA A 222 -13.85 6.52 -15.61
C ALA A 222 -12.55 7.24 -16.03
N VAL A 223 -12.32 8.44 -15.52
CA VAL A 223 -11.10 9.22 -15.83
C VAL A 223 -9.85 8.57 -15.23
N VAL A 224 -9.94 8.00 -14.02
CA VAL A 224 -8.84 7.24 -13.42
C VAL A 224 -8.50 6.04 -14.28
N ASN A 225 -9.46 5.25 -14.72
CA ASN A 225 -9.24 4.09 -15.58
C ASN A 225 -8.63 4.47 -16.95
N GLU A 226 -9.05 5.59 -17.54
CA GLU A 226 -8.41 6.11 -18.77
C GLU A 226 -6.94 6.48 -18.52
N ALA A 227 -6.63 7.12 -17.39
CA ALA A 227 -5.26 7.46 -17.02
C ALA A 227 -4.39 6.21 -16.80
N LEU A 228 -4.92 5.19 -16.09
CA LEU A 228 -4.25 3.91 -15.88
C LEU A 228 -3.93 3.21 -17.21
N ALA A 229 -4.92 3.10 -18.10
CA ALA A 229 -4.75 2.47 -19.41
C ALA A 229 -3.70 3.19 -20.25
N LYS A 230 -3.68 4.53 -20.19
CA LYS A 230 -2.69 5.33 -20.92
C LYS A 230 -1.28 5.18 -20.32
N ALA A 231 -1.12 5.23 -19.02
CA ALA A 231 0.16 5.02 -18.34
C ALA A 231 0.75 3.65 -18.67
N TYR A 232 -0.09 2.61 -18.69
CA TYR A 232 0.31 1.26 -19.10
C TYR A 232 0.75 1.21 -20.57
N ALA A 233 -0.04 1.79 -21.47
CA ALA A 233 0.28 1.82 -22.91
C ALA A 233 1.56 2.59 -23.23
N ASP A 234 1.86 3.63 -22.46
CA ASP A 234 3.08 4.43 -22.59
C ASP A 234 4.30 3.76 -21.93
N GLY A 235 4.12 2.61 -21.24
CA GLY A 235 5.21 1.84 -20.60
C GLY A 235 5.73 2.45 -19.28
N LEU A 236 4.99 3.37 -18.67
CA LEU A 236 5.46 4.16 -17.53
C LEU A 236 5.58 3.36 -16.22
N TYR A 237 4.84 2.26 -16.07
CA TYR A 237 4.85 1.47 -14.83
C TYR A 237 6.24 0.94 -14.50
N GLY A 238 6.96 0.38 -15.49
CA GLY A 238 8.33 -0.11 -15.30
C GLY A 238 9.30 0.99 -14.89
N GLU A 239 9.22 2.16 -15.56
CA GLU A 239 10.07 3.31 -15.24
C GLU A 239 9.84 3.82 -13.82
N TRP A 240 8.57 3.93 -13.40
CA TRP A 240 8.21 4.39 -12.06
C TRP A 240 8.65 3.40 -10.99
N TYR A 241 8.49 2.10 -11.25
CA TYR A 241 8.86 1.07 -10.29
C TYR A 241 10.38 0.99 -10.10
N GLU A 242 11.16 1.00 -11.18
CA GLU A 242 12.62 1.04 -11.11
C GLU A 242 13.12 2.29 -10.36
N ALA A 243 12.56 3.46 -10.67
CA ALA A 243 12.90 4.69 -9.98
C ALA A 243 12.55 4.65 -8.49
N ALA A 244 11.41 4.06 -8.13
CA ALA A 244 10.98 3.90 -6.75
C ALA A 244 11.91 2.97 -5.95
N ILE A 245 12.34 1.85 -6.54
CA ILE A 245 13.32 0.94 -5.93
C ILE A 245 14.65 1.66 -5.66
N GLU A 246 15.16 2.43 -6.61
CA GLU A 246 16.42 3.17 -6.43
C GLU A 246 16.30 4.22 -5.30
N LEU A 247 15.16 4.91 -5.20
CA LEU A 247 14.89 5.84 -4.10
C LEU A 247 14.76 5.11 -2.75
N ALA A 248 14.08 3.97 -2.72
CA ALA A 248 13.87 3.18 -1.50
C ALA A 248 15.17 2.62 -0.91
N LYS A 249 16.19 2.39 -1.74
CA LYS A 249 17.54 1.98 -1.29
C LYS A 249 18.39 3.11 -0.73
N SER A 250 17.92 4.35 -0.83
CA SER A 250 18.67 5.48 -0.30
C SER A 250 18.60 5.54 1.23
N GLU A 251 19.64 6.05 1.88
CA GLU A 251 19.67 6.29 3.33
C GLU A 251 18.66 7.36 3.81
N ASN A 252 18.01 8.05 2.88
CA ASN A 252 16.98 9.05 3.17
C ASN A 252 15.55 8.46 3.07
N ALA A 253 15.39 7.22 2.62
CA ALA A 253 14.11 6.56 2.56
C ALA A 253 13.64 6.20 3.97
N ILE A 254 12.44 6.64 4.34
CA ILE A 254 11.82 6.39 5.64
C ILE A 254 10.40 5.91 5.42
N GLU A 255 10.05 4.79 6.01
CA GLU A 255 8.68 4.33 6.15
C GLU A 255 8.09 4.97 7.40
N LYS A 256 7.19 5.92 7.22
CA LYS A 256 6.65 6.68 8.34
C LYS A 256 5.19 7.03 8.11
N THR A 257 4.34 6.50 8.97
CA THR A 257 3.00 7.03 9.16
C THR A 257 3.08 8.38 9.88
N ILE A 258 2.30 9.33 9.46
CA ILE A 258 2.17 10.62 10.12
C ILE A 258 1.03 10.51 11.14
N ASP A 259 1.35 10.78 12.40
CA ASP A 259 0.38 10.87 13.50
C ASP A 259 -0.57 12.08 13.34
#